data_95f3aeecb05208f9a5cfa8af204672bf
#
_entry.id   95f3aeecb05208f9a5cfa8af204672bf
#
_cell.length_a   1.000
_cell.length_b   1.000
_cell.length_c   1.000
_cell.angle_alpha   90.00
_cell.angle_beta   90.00
_cell.angle_gamma   90.00
#
_symmetry.space_group_name_H-M   'P 1'
#
loop_
_entity.id
_entity.type
_entity.pdbx_description
1 polymer ?
#
loop_
_entity_poly.entity_id
_entity_poly.type
_entity_poly.pdbx_seq_one_letter_code
_entity_poly.pdbx_strand_id
1 'polypeptide(L)'
;MADISLARRLVAAIAHASWIVVGFGAVWLPLIFWLLFRKDAFVRPHAKQALAWQILSIVFVGAVGVGVVLAGLADTDMQTAAIILCVAIVPTVIFPFIGTVKALAKEPYGYPLVKKLVEDVAP
;
A
#
# COMPACT_ATOMS: atom_id res chain seq x y z
N MET A 1 -7.00 27.68 0.04
CA MET A 1 -5.99 26.61 -0.12
C MET A 1 -5.34 26.74 -1.49
N ALA A 2 -4.02 26.58 -1.54
CA ALA A 2 -3.33 26.51 -2.82
C ALA A 2 -3.89 25.34 -3.64
N ASP A 3 -4.15 25.56 -4.92
CA ASP A 3 -4.66 24.52 -5.79
C ASP A 3 -3.57 23.45 -6.00
N ILE A 4 -3.93 22.19 -5.75
CA ILE A 4 -3.01 21.06 -5.88
C ILE A 4 -2.95 20.70 -7.37
N SER A 5 -1.79 20.92 -7.98
CA SER A 5 -1.59 20.67 -9.40
C SER A 5 -1.90 19.21 -9.78
N LEU A 6 -2.30 19.01 -11.03
CA LEU A 6 -2.54 17.66 -11.56
C LEU A 6 -1.29 16.76 -11.42
N ALA A 7 -0.11 17.31 -11.67
CA ALA A 7 1.14 16.57 -11.53
C ALA A 7 1.33 16.01 -10.10
N ARG A 8 1.09 16.82 -9.07
CA ARG A 8 1.19 16.39 -7.67
C ARG A 8 0.16 15.33 -7.33
N ARG A 9 -1.06 15.47 -7.83
CA ARG A 9 -2.14 14.48 -7.66
C ARG A 9 -1.78 13.14 -8.33
N LEU A 10 -1.21 13.19 -9.53
CA LEU A 10 -0.76 11.99 -10.24
C LEU A 10 0.40 11.29 -9.53
N VAL A 11 1.39 12.02 -9.04
CA VAL A 11 2.49 11.43 -8.27
C VAL A 11 1.97 10.75 -7.01
N ALA A 12 1.08 11.39 -6.26
CA ALA A 12 0.46 10.80 -5.07
C ALA A 12 -0.39 9.57 -5.42
N ALA A 13 -1.16 9.63 -6.50
CA ALA A 13 -1.98 8.51 -6.97
C ALA A 13 -1.11 7.32 -7.42
N ILE A 14 -0.02 7.58 -8.16
CA ILE A 14 0.92 6.54 -8.59
C ILE A 14 1.59 5.86 -7.40
N ALA A 15 1.89 6.59 -6.32
CA ALA A 15 2.43 5.99 -5.11
C ALA A 15 1.52 4.88 -4.55
N HIS A 16 0.21 5.11 -4.54
CA HIS A 16 -0.76 4.10 -4.13
C HIS A 16 -0.99 3.02 -5.21
N ALA A 17 -1.16 3.43 -6.47
CA ALA A 17 -1.48 2.55 -7.59
C ALA A 17 -0.33 1.60 -7.96
N SER A 18 0.91 1.94 -7.63
CA SER A 18 2.09 1.14 -7.96
C SER A 18 1.98 -0.31 -7.44
N TRP A 19 1.38 -0.49 -6.27
CA TRP A 19 1.12 -1.81 -5.71
C TRP A 19 0.18 -2.65 -6.57
N ILE A 20 -0.87 -2.05 -7.11
CA ILE A 20 -1.87 -2.72 -7.94
C ILE A 20 -1.29 -3.09 -9.30
N VAL A 21 -0.51 -2.19 -9.90
CA VAL A 21 0.00 -2.33 -11.28
C VAL A 21 1.26 -3.19 -11.34
N VAL A 22 2.19 -3.00 -10.42
CA VAL A 22 3.52 -3.64 -10.44
C VAL A 22 3.60 -4.80 -9.44
N GLY A 23 2.76 -4.80 -8.40
CA GLY A 23 2.74 -5.83 -7.37
C GLY A 23 3.84 -5.66 -6.32
N PHE A 24 4.30 -6.78 -5.76
CA PHE A 24 5.18 -6.81 -4.59
C PHE A 24 6.54 -6.11 -4.75
N GLY A 25 6.99 -5.84 -5.96
CA GLY A 25 8.23 -5.08 -6.22
C GLY A 25 8.07 -3.56 -6.18
N ALA A 26 6.86 -3.05 -5.99
CA ALA A 26 6.53 -1.64 -6.19
C ALA A 26 6.89 -0.72 -5.02
N VAL A 27 7.42 -1.23 -3.91
CA VAL A 27 7.82 -0.43 -2.74
C VAL A 27 8.83 0.68 -3.07
N TRP A 28 9.58 0.53 -4.13
CA TRP A 28 10.55 1.52 -4.59
C TRP A 28 9.91 2.83 -5.03
N LEU A 29 8.74 2.80 -5.67
CA LEU A 29 8.06 4.01 -6.15
C LEU A 29 7.62 4.94 -5.01
N PRO A 30 6.84 4.49 -4.01
CA PRO A 30 6.50 5.37 -2.90
C PRO A 30 7.72 5.77 -2.06
N LEU A 31 8.75 4.94 -1.95
CA LEU A 31 10.01 5.30 -1.30
C LEU A 31 10.69 6.45 -2.03
N ILE A 32 10.86 6.36 -3.34
CA ILE A 32 11.45 7.40 -4.18
C ILE A 32 10.63 8.69 -4.08
N PHE A 33 9.31 8.60 -4.19
CA PHE A 33 8.45 9.77 -4.10
C PHE A 33 8.50 10.42 -2.71
N TRP A 34 8.52 9.65 -1.64
CA TRP A 34 8.70 10.17 -0.29
C TRP A 34 10.01 10.95 -0.14
N LEU A 35 11.11 10.43 -0.68
CA LEU A 35 12.42 11.09 -0.62
C LEU A 35 12.49 12.35 -1.50
N LEU A 36 12.00 12.28 -2.73
CA LEU A 36 12.01 13.40 -3.67
C LEU A 36 11.06 14.53 -3.26
N PHE A 37 9.88 14.19 -2.76
CA PHE A 37 8.83 15.14 -2.39
C PHE A 37 8.72 15.37 -0.88
N ARG A 38 9.78 15.15 -0.14
CA ARG A 38 9.76 15.26 1.34
C ARG A 38 9.36 16.63 1.89
N LYS A 39 9.43 17.69 1.07
CA LYS A 39 8.95 19.03 1.42
C LYS A 39 7.54 19.32 0.91
N ASP A 40 6.96 18.44 0.13
CA ASP A 40 5.62 18.61 -0.43
C ASP A 40 4.56 18.17 0.58
N ALA A 41 3.72 19.09 1.01
CA ALA A 41 2.70 18.84 2.04
C ALA A 41 1.58 17.90 1.57
N PHE A 42 1.41 17.68 0.26
CA PHE A 42 0.40 16.78 -0.29
C PHE A 42 0.97 15.43 -0.68
N VAL A 43 2.05 15.40 -1.47
CA VAL A 43 2.64 14.16 -1.99
C VAL A 43 3.29 13.33 -0.88
N ARG A 44 4.02 13.97 0.01
CA ARG A 44 4.75 13.28 1.09
C ARG A 44 3.88 12.38 1.96
N PRO A 45 2.75 12.83 2.53
CA PRO A 45 1.92 11.95 3.36
C PRO A 45 1.33 10.79 2.56
N HIS A 46 0.94 10.99 1.30
CA HIS A 46 0.47 9.91 0.44
C HIS A 46 1.56 8.87 0.17
N ALA A 47 2.76 9.30 -0.21
CA ALA A 47 3.88 8.40 -0.47
C ALA A 47 4.29 7.61 0.80
N LYS A 48 4.32 8.27 1.93
CA LYS A 48 4.65 7.67 3.23
C LYS A 48 3.63 6.61 3.65
N GLN A 49 2.34 6.90 3.51
CA GLN A 49 1.25 5.96 3.79
C GLN A 49 1.30 4.77 2.82
N ALA A 50 1.50 5.00 1.53
CA ALA A 50 1.61 3.93 0.54
C ALA A 50 2.80 3.01 0.82
N LEU A 51 3.96 3.57 1.15
CA LEU A 51 5.16 2.80 1.50
C LEU A 51 4.91 1.90 2.71
N ALA A 52 4.38 2.46 3.80
CA ALA A 52 4.11 1.71 5.02
C ALA A 52 3.08 0.59 4.78
N TRP A 53 2.03 0.87 4.01
CA TRP A 53 1.04 -0.14 3.65
C TRP A 53 1.62 -1.27 2.81
N GLN A 54 2.46 -0.95 1.85
CA GLN A 54 3.10 -1.96 0.99
C GLN A 54 4.04 -2.86 1.80
N ILE A 55 4.84 -2.30 2.70
CA ILE A 55 5.69 -3.09 3.60
C ILE A 55 4.83 -4.01 4.48
N LEU A 56 3.78 -3.48 5.10
CA LEU A 56 2.86 -4.28 5.91
C LEU A 56 2.20 -5.40 5.08
N SER A 57 1.80 -5.10 3.85
CA SER A 57 1.17 -6.06 2.95
C SER A 57 2.13 -7.19 2.57
N ILE A 58 3.40 -6.89 2.31
CA ILE A 58 4.43 -7.90 2.03
C ILE A 58 4.60 -8.83 3.24
N VAL A 59 4.74 -8.26 4.44
CA VAL A 59 4.89 -9.04 5.67
C VAL A 59 3.66 -9.90 5.92
N PHE A 60 2.47 -9.34 5.77
CA PHE A 60 1.21 -10.05 6.00
C PHE A 60 0.99 -11.20 5.00
N VAL A 61 1.08 -10.92 3.70
CA VAL A 61 0.89 -11.94 2.67
C VAL A 61 1.99 -12.99 2.71
N GLY A 62 3.22 -12.58 3.02
CA GLY A 62 4.34 -13.49 3.23
C GLY A 62 4.09 -14.45 4.40
N ALA A 63 3.61 -13.94 5.53
CA ALA A 63 3.27 -14.76 6.71
C ALA A 63 2.14 -15.75 6.40
N VAL A 64 1.08 -15.29 5.70
CA VAL A 64 -0.01 -16.17 5.24
C VAL A 64 0.52 -17.24 4.29
N GLY A 65 1.39 -16.86 3.35
CA GLY A 65 2.02 -17.80 2.41
C GLY A 65 2.83 -18.90 3.12
N VAL A 66 3.64 -18.53 4.11
CA VAL A 66 4.35 -19.50 4.95
C VAL A 66 3.37 -20.41 5.68
N GLY A 67 2.31 -19.85 6.27
CA GLY A 67 1.27 -20.64 6.94
C GLY A 67 0.60 -21.64 6.01
N VAL A 68 0.30 -21.23 4.77
CA VAL A 68 -0.28 -22.10 3.74
C VAL A 68 0.67 -23.24 3.34
N VAL A 69 1.96 -22.94 3.18
CA VAL A 69 2.97 -23.97 2.89
C VAL A 69 3.06 -25.00 4.02
N LEU A 70 3.13 -24.54 5.26
CA LEU A 70 3.16 -25.42 6.43
C LEU A 70 1.88 -26.27 6.55
N ALA A 71 0.72 -25.68 6.27
CA ALA A 71 -0.55 -26.39 6.25
C ALA A 71 -0.61 -27.42 5.10
N GLY A 72 -0.02 -27.11 3.93
CA GLY A 72 0.11 -28.02 2.81
C GLY A 72 0.98 -29.24 3.14
N LEU A 73 2.03 -29.06 3.93
CA LEU A 73 2.82 -30.15 4.47
C LEU A 73 2.03 -31.03 5.46
N ALA A 74 0.91 -30.51 5.99
CA ALA A 74 -0.05 -31.21 6.85
C ALA A 74 -1.34 -31.62 6.10
N ASP A 75 -1.25 -31.86 4.79
CA ASP A 75 -2.33 -32.36 3.92
C ASP A 75 -3.51 -31.37 3.65
N THR A 76 -3.28 -30.05 3.76
CA THR A 76 -4.29 -29.09 3.30
C THR A 76 -4.39 -29.11 1.77
N ASP A 77 -5.62 -29.21 1.26
CA ASP A 77 -5.83 -29.24 -0.18
C ASP A 77 -5.51 -27.89 -0.86
N MET A 78 -5.14 -27.94 -2.14
CA MET A 78 -4.73 -26.78 -2.93
C MET A 78 -5.84 -25.73 -3.08
N GLN A 79 -7.11 -26.15 -3.14
CA GLN A 79 -8.23 -25.23 -3.27
C GLN A 79 -8.40 -24.38 -2.02
N THR A 80 -8.36 -24.98 -0.83
CA THR A 80 -8.40 -24.27 0.45
C THR A 80 -7.22 -23.30 0.57
N ALA A 81 -6.01 -23.74 0.22
CA ALA A 81 -4.83 -22.89 0.20
C ALA A 81 -4.99 -21.66 -0.72
N ALA A 82 -5.50 -21.87 -1.93
CA ALA A 82 -5.75 -20.79 -2.88
C ALA A 82 -6.80 -19.79 -2.37
N ILE A 83 -7.87 -20.27 -1.76
CA ILE A 83 -8.91 -19.39 -1.17
C ILE A 83 -8.33 -18.53 -0.06
N ILE A 84 -7.53 -19.10 0.85
CA ILE A 84 -6.89 -18.36 1.94
C ILE A 84 -6.00 -17.24 1.38
N LEU A 85 -5.16 -17.54 0.40
CA LEU A 85 -4.29 -16.55 -0.23
C LEU A 85 -5.09 -15.46 -0.95
N CYS A 86 -6.12 -15.82 -1.69
CA CYS A 86 -6.98 -14.84 -2.37
C CYS A 86 -7.65 -13.89 -1.37
N VAL A 87 -8.20 -14.43 -0.28
CA VAL A 87 -8.82 -13.61 0.77
C VAL A 87 -7.80 -12.68 1.43
N ALA A 88 -6.58 -13.16 1.68
CA ALA A 88 -5.51 -12.35 2.27
C ALA A 88 -5.06 -11.20 1.35
N ILE A 89 -5.07 -11.40 0.03
CA ILE A 89 -4.64 -10.39 -0.95
C ILE A 89 -5.69 -9.27 -1.11
N VAL A 90 -6.98 -9.56 -0.98
CA VAL A 90 -8.06 -8.59 -1.22
C VAL A 90 -7.84 -7.22 -0.52
N PRO A 91 -7.61 -7.14 0.79
CA PRO A 91 -7.41 -5.83 1.43
C PRO A 91 -6.14 -5.12 0.94
N THR A 92 -5.11 -5.86 0.53
CA THR A 92 -3.87 -5.26 0.03
C THR A 92 -4.04 -4.54 -1.31
N VAL A 93 -5.10 -4.84 -2.04
CA VAL A 93 -5.46 -4.21 -3.32
C VAL A 93 -6.55 -3.14 -3.13
N ILE A 94 -7.58 -3.42 -2.35
CA ILE A 94 -8.72 -2.51 -2.15
C ILE A 94 -8.28 -1.18 -1.52
N PHE A 95 -7.49 -1.22 -0.47
CA PHE A 95 -7.07 0.01 0.22
C PHE A 95 -6.16 0.90 -0.63
N PRO A 96 -5.16 0.39 -1.37
CA PRO A 96 -4.42 1.21 -2.34
C PRO A 96 -5.28 1.80 -3.45
N PHE A 97 -6.30 1.09 -3.91
CA PHE A 97 -7.26 1.63 -4.87
C PHE A 97 -8.00 2.85 -4.29
N ILE A 98 -8.49 2.76 -3.06
CA ILE A 98 -9.11 3.89 -2.36
C ILE A 98 -8.11 5.05 -2.22
N GLY A 99 -6.87 4.78 -1.83
CA GLY A 99 -5.81 5.78 -1.73
C GLY A 99 -5.55 6.49 -3.05
N THR A 100 -5.54 5.76 -4.15
CA THR A 100 -5.40 6.31 -5.51
C THR A 100 -6.54 7.30 -5.84
N VAL A 101 -7.78 6.89 -5.60
CA VAL A 101 -8.96 7.75 -5.84
C VAL A 101 -8.92 8.99 -4.95
N LYS A 102 -8.58 8.84 -3.67
CA LYS A 102 -8.46 9.96 -2.73
C LYS A 102 -7.38 10.97 -3.17
N ALA A 103 -6.21 10.49 -3.60
CA ALA A 103 -5.15 11.34 -4.11
C ALA A 103 -5.60 12.13 -5.35
N LEU A 104 -6.28 11.49 -6.29
CA LEU A 104 -6.84 12.16 -7.46
C LEU A 104 -7.93 13.19 -7.10
N ALA A 105 -8.68 12.92 -6.05
CA ALA A 105 -9.72 13.83 -5.53
C ALA A 105 -9.16 14.97 -4.65
N LYS A 106 -7.84 15.11 -4.51
CA LYS A 106 -7.17 16.08 -3.62
C LYS A 106 -7.45 15.87 -2.13
N GLU A 107 -7.82 14.65 -1.74
CA GLU A 107 -8.16 14.32 -0.36
C GLU A 107 -7.00 13.60 0.33
N PRO A 108 -6.78 13.84 1.64
CA PRO A 108 -5.84 13.05 2.41
C PRO A 108 -6.33 11.61 2.54
N TYR A 109 -5.39 10.68 2.65
CA TYR A 109 -5.69 9.28 2.89
C TYR A 109 -4.72 8.64 3.88
N GLY A 110 -5.26 7.93 4.84
CA GLY A 110 -4.49 7.12 5.78
C GLY A 110 -5.01 5.69 5.79
N TYR A 111 -4.11 4.75 5.60
CA TYR A 111 -4.46 3.33 5.63
C TYR A 111 -4.85 2.88 7.03
N PRO A 112 -5.86 2.00 7.17
CA PRO A 112 -6.16 1.40 8.46
C PRO A 112 -4.91 0.69 9.02
N LEU A 113 -4.78 0.67 10.34
CA LEU A 113 -3.65 0.13 11.10
C LEU A 113 -2.34 0.94 11.01
N VAL A 114 -2.00 1.48 9.84
CA VAL A 114 -0.72 2.20 9.67
C VAL A 114 -0.82 3.70 9.80
N LYS A 115 -2.00 4.28 9.63
CA LYS A 115 -2.19 5.74 9.65
C LYS A 115 -1.58 6.37 10.90
N LYS A 116 -1.98 5.90 12.07
CA LYS A 116 -1.50 6.43 13.34
C LYS A 116 0.01 6.21 13.51
N LEU A 117 0.47 5.01 13.21
CA LEU A 117 1.90 4.67 13.29
C LEU A 117 2.76 5.58 12.41
N VAL A 118 2.30 5.85 11.19
CA VAL A 118 3.03 6.68 10.23
C VAL A 118 3.00 8.16 10.60
N GLU A 119 1.91 8.64 11.17
CA GLU A 119 1.78 10.03 11.64
C GLU A 119 2.69 10.29 12.85
N ASP A 120 2.85 9.32 13.74
CA ASP A 120 3.63 9.45 14.98
C ASP A 120 5.16 9.33 14.76
N VAL A 121 5.60 8.63 13.71
CA VAL A 121 7.01 8.21 13.55
C VAL A 121 7.90 9.25 12.88
N ALA A 122 7.39 10.16 12.07
CA ALA A 122 8.22 11.21 11.50
C ALA A 122 7.40 12.37 10.94
N PRO A 123 7.83 13.57 11.20
CA PRO A 123 7.26 14.75 10.55
C PRO A 123 7.49 14.74 9.03
#